data_1e67c34691e8da851b07cb52a6d55c5a
#
_entry.id   1e67c34691e8da851b07cb52a6d55c5a
#
_cell.length_a   1.000
_cell.length_b   1.000
_cell.length_c   1.000
_cell.angle_alpha   90.00
_cell.angle_beta   90.00
_cell.angle_gamma   90.00
#
_symmetry.space_group_name_H-M   'P 1'
#
loop_
_entity.id
_entity.type
_entity.pdbx_description
1 polymer ?
#
loop_
_entity_poly.entity_id
_entity_poly.type
_entity_poly.pdbx_seq_one_letter_code
_entity_poly.pdbx_strand_id
1 'polypeptide(L)'
;MRRRVYVWEVPVRLTHWVNVACIVVLSFTGYYIGNPYITVSGREPYAPNFMGLMRGIHFVTAYIFIASILLRTYWAFRGNAWASWRGLFPFLTREGRKNMGHALQYYLFIRRHPPEVAGHNALAGTTYMVIVFLYLLISFTGLALYGLLHPASIWWPLTGWVFTIIDAQTLRLAHHVIMYLLIAFAIHHIYSAWLVDMEEGNGLMSSIFSGFKFLRMGQQPDWIENRMVVAKVEPQPQVAPSEQPASD
;
A
#
# COMPACT_ATOMS: atom_id res chain seq x y z
N MET A 1 -22.79 -16.48 12.64
CA MET A 1 -22.03 -15.65 13.61
C MET A 1 -20.77 -15.09 12.95
N ARG A 2 -20.44 -13.82 13.20
CA ARG A 2 -19.19 -13.19 12.77
C ARG A 2 -18.22 -13.14 13.96
N ARG A 3 -16.95 -13.40 13.72
CA ARG A 3 -15.90 -13.35 14.74
C ARG A 3 -15.00 -12.13 14.44
N ARG A 4 -14.69 -11.35 15.48
CA ARG A 4 -13.72 -10.26 15.41
C ARG A 4 -12.30 -10.85 15.44
N VAL A 5 -11.48 -10.54 14.43
CA VAL A 5 -10.11 -11.06 14.28
C VAL A 5 -9.13 -9.90 14.12
N TYR A 6 -8.03 -9.92 14.86
CA TYR A 6 -6.95 -8.95 14.72
C TYR A 6 -6.09 -9.31 13.51
N VAL A 7 -6.20 -8.53 12.44
CA VAL A 7 -5.57 -8.80 11.15
C VAL A 7 -4.35 -7.92 10.94
N TRP A 8 -4.48 -6.61 11.18
CA TRP A 8 -3.44 -5.63 10.90
C TRP A 8 -2.74 -5.15 12.16
N GLU A 9 -1.49 -5.57 12.34
CA GLU A 9 -0.64 -5.13 13.43
C GLU A 9 -0.26 -3.66 13.29
N VAL A 10 0.10 -3.03 14.43
CA VAL A 10 0.43 -1.59 14.48
C VAL A 10 1.47 -1.18 13.43
N PRO A 11 2.61 -1.91 13.23
CA PRO A 11 3.58 -1.52 12.22
C PRO A 11 3.02 -1.53 10.79
N VAL A 12 2.10 -2.46 10.46
CA VAL A 12 1.45 -2.50 9.14
C VAL A 12 0.60 -1.26 8.91
N ARG A 13 -0.21 -0.90 9.92
CA ARG A 13 -1.08 0.28 9.86
C ARG A 13 -0.28 1.59 9.81
N LEU A 14 0.76 1.67 10.64
CA LEU A 14 1.64 2.85 10.67
C LEU A 14 2.34 3.06 9.32
N THR A 15 2.99 2.02 8.78
CA THR A 15 3.66 2.11 7.49
C THR A 15 2.70 2.39 6.34
N HIS A 16 1.47 1.86 6.39
CA HIS A 16 0.44 2.18 5.41
C HIS A 16 0.14 3.69 5.39
N TRP A 17 -0.16 4.30 6.54
CA TRP A 17 -0.52 5.73 6.60
C TRP A 17 0.67 6.64 6.34
N VAL A 18 1.88 6.28 6.80
CA VAL A 18 3.11 6.98 6.43
C VAL A 18 3.32 6.97 4.92
N ASN A 19 3.15 5.81 4.27
CA ASN A 19 3.27 5.71 2.81
C ASN A 19 2.21 6.54 2.07
N VAL A 20 0.95 6.56 2.56
CA VAL A 20 -0.10 7.42 1.99
C VAL A 20 0.32 8.89 2.04
N ALA A 21 0.74 9.38 3.21
CA ALA A 21 1.19 10.76 3.38
C ALA A 21 2.41 11.06 2.48
N CYS A 22 3.40 10.16 2.45
CA CYS A 22 4.58 10.32 1.60
C CYS A 22 4.22 10.36 0.11
N ILE A 23 3.35 9.48 -0.39
CA ILE A 23 2.94 9.46 -1.80
C ILE A 23 2.27 10.80 -2.17
N VAL A 24 1.39 11.32 -1.32
CA VAL A 24 0.75 12.62 -1.55
C VAL A 24 1.80 13.72 -1.66
N VAL A 25 2.67 13.86 -0.65
CA VAL A 25 3.70 14.92 -0.63
C VAL A 25 4.68 14.77 -1.78
N LEU A 26 5.17 13.55 -2.05
CA LEU A 26 6.12 13.28 -3.13
C LEU A 26 5.51 13.53 -4.51
N SER A 27 4.23 13.23 -4.71
CA SER A 27 3.54 13.50 -5.98
C SER A 27 3.41 14.99 -6.24
N PHE A 28 2.98 15.77 -5.25
CA PHE A 28 2.89 17.24 -5.38
C PHE A 28 4.25 17.89 -5.62
N THR A 29 5.24 17.55 -4.80
CA THR A 29 6.58 18.14 -4.92
C THR A 29 7.27 17.66 -6.20
N GLY A 30 7.14 16.38 -6.55
CA GLY A 30 7.72 15.80 -7.77
C GLY A 30 7.11 16.40 -9.04
N TYR A 31 5.79 16.57 -9.07
CA TYR A 31 5.11 17.23 -10.19
C TYR A 31 5.62 18.66 -10.38
N TYR A 32 5.75 19.44 -9.28
CA TYR A 32 6.30 20.79 -9.33
C TYR A 32 7.77 20.82 -9.79
N ILE A 33 8.61 19.87 -9.30
CA ILE A 33 10.02 19.79 -9.70
C ILE A 33 10.16 19.50 -11.20
N GLY A 34 9.30 18.63 -11.73
CA GLY A 34 9.29 18.25 -13.14
C GLY A 34 8.71 19.32 -14.07
N ASN A 35 7.75 20.11 -13.58
CA ASN A 35 7.09 21.17 -14.36
C ASN A 35 6.75 22.37 -13.45
N PRO A 36 7.71 23.26 -13.19
CA PRO A 36 7.53 24.41 -12.33
C PRO A 36 6.56 25.42 -12.94
N TYR A 37 5.32 25.44 -12.46
CA TYR A 37 4.26 26.34 -12.91
C TYR A 37 4.20 27.67 -12.14
N ILE A 38 4.87 27.76 -10.97
CA ILE A 38 5.07 29.01 -10.24
C ILE A 38 6.48 29.46 -10.55
N THR A 39 6.62 30.35 -11.54
CA THR A 39 7.86 31.01 -11.85
C THR A 39 7.80 32.42 -11.28
N VAL A 40 8.67 32.73 -10.34
CA VAL A 40 8.76 34.08 -9.82
C VAL A 40 9.65 34.89 -10.74
N SER A 41 9.04 35.63 -11.64
CA SER A 41 9.69 36.64 -12.44
C SER A 41 9.73 37.95 -11.65
N GLY A 42 10.69 38.07 -10.74
CA GLY A 42 10.89 39.27 -9.94
C GLY A 42 12.33 39.38 -9.47
N ARG A 43 12.82 40.63 -9.40
CA ARG A 43 14.19 40.96 -8.96
C ARG A 43 14.44 40.77 -7.45
N GLU A 44 13.49 40.18 -6.71
CA GLU A 44 13.60 39.94 -5.28
C GLU A 44 14.29 38.59 -5.01
N PRO A 45 15.33 38.57 -4.16
CA PRO A 45 16.08 37.34 -3.86
C PRO A 45 15.29 36.29 -3.06
N TYR A 46 14.08 36.60 -2.60
CA TYR A 46 13.24 35.71 -1.81
C TYR A 46 12.60 34.58 -2.62
N ALA A 47 12.37 34.79 -3.87
CA ALA A 47 11.63 33.87 -4.72
C ALA A 47 12.43 32.71 -5.35
N PRO A 48 13.75 32.80 -5.57
CA PRO A 48 14.54 31.69 -6.15
C PRO A 48 14.60 30.45 -5.23
N ASN A 49 14.25 30.58 -3.96
CA ASN A 49 14.32 29.48 -2.98
C ASN A 49 13.14 28.50 -3.01
N PHE A 50 12.04 28.81 -3.73
CA PHE A 50 10.85 27.92 -3.72
C PHE A 50 11.16 26.56 -4.35
N MET A 51 11.89 26.51 -5.47
CA MET A 51 12.35 25.25 -6.06
C MET A 51 13.28 24.48 -5.10
N GLY A 52 14.16 25.19 -4.38
CA GLY A 52 15.02 24.59 -3.34
C GLY A 52 14.21 23.99 -2.20
N LEU A 53 13.17 24.70 -1.75
CA LEU A 53 12.24 24.19 -0.73
C LEU A 53 11.50 22.93 -1.19
N MET A 54 10.95 22.95 -2.42
CA MET A 54 10.24 21.78 -2.98
C MET A 54 11.16 20.56 -3.10
N ARG A 55 12.40 20.75 -3.56
CA ARG A 55 13.42 19.69 -3.59
C ARG A 55 13.76 19.20 -2.19
N GLY A 56 13.93 20.09 -1.22
CA GLY A 56 14.21 19.74 0.18
C GLY A 56 13.12 18.89 0.77
N ILE A 57 11.83 19.30 0.63
CA ILE A 57 10.67 18.53 1.09
C ILE A 57 10.63 17.17 0.38
N HIS A 58 10.83 17.14 -0.94
CA HIS A 58 10.82 15.90 -1.71
C HIS A 58 11.87 14.91 -1.22
N PHE A 59 13.10 15.33 -1.02
CA PHE A 59 14.19 14.46 -0.58
C PHE A 59 13.99 13.94 0.85
N VAL A 60 13.61 14.80 1.78
CA VAL A 60 13.32 14.39 3.18
C VAL A 60 12.17 13.38 3.19
N THR A 61 11.09 13.65 2.47
CA THR A 61 9.95 12.74 2.39
C THR A 61 10.31 11.42 1.71
N ALA A 62 11.19 11.45 0.70
CA ALA A 62 11.68 10.23 0.04
C ALA A 62 12.46 9.32 1.02
N TYR A 63 13.29 9.88 1.89
CA TYR A 63 13.98 9.09 2.93
C TYR A 63 12.99 8.50 3.94
N ILE A 64 11.97 9.25 4.35
CA ILE A 64 10.91 8.72 5.23
C ILE A 64 10.16 7.58 4.54
N PHE A 65 9.84 7.73 3.26
CA PHE A 65 9.20 6.70 2.44
C PHE A 65 10.04 5.42 2.35
N ILE A 66 11.33 5.56 2.04
CA ILE A 66 12.28 4.42 1.98
C ILE A 66 12.37 3.72 3.34
N ALA A 67 12.50 4.47 4.43
CA ALA A 67 12.54 3.90 5.78
C ALA A 67 11.25 3.14 6.12
N SER A 68 10.09 3.67 5.70
CA SER A 68 8.80 3.00 5.86
C SER A 68 8.70 1.69 5.06
N ILE A 69 9.20 1.67 3.81
CA ILE A 69 9.26 0.46 3.00
C ILE A 69 10.17 -0.60 3.65
N LEU A 70 11.32 -0.20 4.15
CA LEU A 70 12.24 -1.12 4.84
C LEU A 70 11.60 -1.70 6.10
N LEU A 71 10.94 -0.87 6.90
CA LEU A 71 10.20 -1.33 8.09
C LEU A 71 9.09 -2.29 7.70
N ARG A 72 8.30 -1.99 6.65
CA ARG A 72 7.23 -2.86 6.16
C ARG A 72 7.78 -4.18 5.62
N THR A 73 8.91 -4.15 4.93
CA THR A 73 9.60 -5.34 4.42
C THR A 73 10.10 -6.20 5.58
N TYR A 74 10.75 -5.62 6.58
CA TYR A 74 11.15 -6.33 7.79
C TYR A 74 9.94 -6.99 8.48
N TRP A 75 8.82 -6.25 8.58
CA TRP A 75 7.61 -6.77 9.22
C TRP A 75 6.93 -7.89 8.42
N ALA A 76 7.17 -7.98 7.12
CA ALA A 76 6.69 -9.10 6.30
C ALA A 76 7.32 -10.46 6.71
N PHE A 77 8.49 -10.45 7.36
CA PHE A 77 9.15 -11.66 7.88
C PHE A 77 8.85 -11.91 9.36
N ARG A 78 8.51 -10.88 10.15
CA ARG A 78 8.32 -10.97 11.60
C ARG A 78 6.86 -10.86 12.04
N GLY A 79 6.01 -10.28 11.22
CA GLY A 79 4.61 -10.05 11.51
C GLY A 79 3.76 -11.32 11.50
N ASN A 80 2.48 -11.12 11.82
CA ASN A 80 1.49 -12.20 11.85
C ASN A 80 1.27 -12.80 10.45
N ALA A 81 0.50 -13.89 10.39
CA ALA A 81 0.23 -14.62 9.13
C ALA A 81 -0.39 -13.75 8.03
N TRP A 82 -1.21 -12.74 8.42
CA TRP A 82 -1.87 -11.81 7.51
C TRP A 82 -0.95 -10.75 6.94
N ALA A 83 0.06 -10.33 7.71
CA ALA A 83 1.06 -9.36 7.33
C ALA A 83 2.27 -9.97 6.61
N SER A 84 2.35 -11.32 6.55
CA SER A 84 3.52 -12.05 6.09
C SER A 84 3.73 -11.96 4.57
N TRP A 85 4.99 -12.14 4.14
CA TRP A 85 5.37 -12.18 2.73
C TRP A 85 4.62 -13.24 1.92
N ARG A 86 4.15 -14.34 2.56
CA ARG A 86 3.36 -15.39 1.91
C ARG A 86 2.03 -14.88 1.37
N GLY A 87 1.44 -13.87 2.03
CA GLY A 87 0.24 -13.20 1.55
C GLY A 87 0.47 -12.34 0.31
N LEU A 88 1.73 -11.92 0.05
CA LEU A 88 2.11 -11.13 -1.12
C LEU A 88 2.38 -12.01 -2.37
N PHE A 89 2.63 -13.32 -2.17
CA PHE A 89 2.96 -14.26 -3.25
C PHE A 89 1.95 -15.41 -3.35
N PRO A 90 0.64 -15.14 -3.53
CA PRO A 90 -0.39 -16.18 -3.55
C PRO A 90 -0.22 -17.14 -4.72
N PHE A 91 0.38 -16.73 -5.83
CA PHE A 91 0.63 -17.56 -7.01
C PHE A 91 1.66 -18.68 -6.78
N LEU A 92 2.44 -18.63 -5.70
CA LEU A 92 3.37 -19.71 -5.34
C LEU A 92 2.63 -20.94 -4.81
N THR A 93 1.40 -20.79 -4.33
CA THR A 93 0.60 -21.91 -3.84
C THR A 93 -0.39 -22.40 -4.91
N ARG A 94 -0.71 -23.70 -4.89
CA ARG A 94 -1.69 -24.30 -5.82
C ARG A 94 -3.08 -23.70 -5.63
N GLU A 95 -3.45 -23.47 -4.38
CA GLU A 95 -4.73 -22.87 -4.01
C GLU A 95 -4.79 -21.38 -4.40
N GLY A 96 -3.73 -20.62 -4.16
CA GLY A 96 -3.64 -19.23 -4.60
C GLY A 96 -3.77 -19.06 -6.10
N ARG A 97 -3.16 -19.95 -6.92
CA ARG A 97 -3.34 -19.93 -8.39
C ARG A 97 -4.79 -20.22 -8.80
N LYS A 98 -5.46 -21.17 -8.13
CA LYS A 98 -6.87 -21.48 -8.37
C LYS A 98 -7.76 -20.28 -8.03
N ASN A 99 -7.53 -19.66 -6.87
CA ASN A 99 -8.26 -18.48 -6.42
C ASN A 99 -8.01 -17.26 -7.31
N MET A 100 -6.80 -17.12 -7.87
CA MET A 100 -6.49 -16.07 -8.85
C MET A 100 -7.29 -16.27 -10.15
N GLY A 101 -7.37 -17.52 -10.65
CA GLY A 101 -8.22 -17.84 -11.80
C GLY A 101 -9.69 -17.54 -11.56
N HIS A 102 -10.22 -17.83 -10.36
CA HIS A 102 -11.60 -17.49 -9.97
C HIS A 102 -11.83 -15.99 -9.87
N ALA A 103 -10.88 -15.24 -9.29
CA ALA A 103 -10.96 -13.79 -9.20
C ALA A 103 -10.95 -13.15 -10.60
N LEU A 104 -10.05 -13.62 -11.49
CA LEU A 104 -10.00 -13.11 -12.87
C LEU A 104 -11.31 -13.37 -13.61
N GLN A 105 -11.90 -14.58 -13.47
CA GLN A 105 -13.21 -14.90 -14.07
C GLN A 105 -14.33 -14.00 -13.54
N TYR A 106 -14.29 -13.59 -12.27
CA TYR A 106 -15.23 -12.63 -11.71
C TYR A 106 -15.08 -11.24 -12.36
N TYR A 107 -13.86 -10.71 -12.45
CA TYR A 107 -13.62 -9.41 -13.08
C TYR A 107 -13.85 -9.39 -14.60
N LEU A 108 -13.80 -10.53 -15.25
CA LEU A 108 -14.20 -10.72 -16.67
C LEU A 108 -15.70 -10.97 -16.83
N PHE A 109 -16.50 -10.83 -15.76
CA PHE A 109 -17.95 -11.05 -15.75
C PHE A 109 -18.39 -12.48 -16.13
N ILE A 110 -17.48 -13.47 -16.07
CA ILE A 110 -17.79 -14.87 -16.31
C ILE A 110 -18.44 -15.51 -15.07
N ARG A 111 -18.05 -15.07 -13.88
CA ARG A 111 -18.63 -15.48 -12.59
C ARG A 111 -19.40 -14.39 -11.93
N ARG A 112 -20.53 -14.74 -11.27
CA ARG A 112 -21.43 -13.78 -10.58
C ARG A 112 -20.95 -13.38 -9.19
N HIS A 113 -20.11 -14.20 -8.53
CA HIS A 113 -19.64 -13.97 -7.17
C HIS A 113 -18.13 -14.01 -7.09
N PRO A 114 -17.50 -13.10 -6.31
CA PRO A 114 -16.07 -13.15 -6.06
C PRO A 114 -15.70 -14.40 -5.24
N PRO A 115 -14.45 -14.89 -5.31
CA PRO A 115 -14.02 -15.96 -4.43
C PRO A 115 -14.04 -15.48 -2.97
N GLU A 116 -14.76 -16.19 -2.11
CA GLU A 116 -14.77 -15.92 -0.67
C GLU A 116 -13.41 -16.29 -0.08
N VAL A 117 -12.63 -15.30 0.33
CA VAL A 117 -11.30 -15.50 0.93
C VAL A 117 -11.20 -14.68 2.20
N ALA A 118 -10.79 -15.32 3.30
CA ALA A 118 -10.65 -14.67 4.60
C ALA A 118 -9.54 -13.59 4.65
N GLY A 119 -8.58 -13.65 3.74
CA GLY A 119 -7.48 -12.69 3.60
C GLY A 119 -7.59 -11.79 2.38
N HIS A 120 -6.43 -11.50 1.78
CA HIS A 120 -6.39 -10.87 0.48
C HIS A 120 -6.77 -11.90 -0.58
N ASN A 121 -7.66 -11.52 -1.47
CA ASN A 121 -7.90 -12.23 -2.72
C ASN A 121 -6.55 -12.33 -3.48
N ALA A 122 -6.32 -13.44 -4.17
CA ALA A 122 -5.05 -13.71 -4.85
C ALA A 122 -4.68 -12.65 -5.90
N LEU A 123 -5.68 -12.02 -6.53
CA LEU A 123 -5.46 -10.91 -7.46
C LEU A 123 -4.97 -9.65 -6.69
N ALA A 124 -5.57 -9.35 -5.54
CA ALA A 124 -5.12 -8.26 -4.69
C ALA A 124 -3.67 -8.50 -4.18
N GLY A 125 -3.34 -9.73 -3.77
CA GLY A 125 -1.96 -10.08 -3.38
C GLY A 125 -0.95 -9.85 -4.50
N THR A 126 -1.28 -10.26 -5.73
CA THR A 126 -0.43 -10.01 -6.91
C THR A 126 -0.28 -8.51 -7.20
N THR A 127 -1.36 -7.74 -7.08
CA THR A 127 -1.32 -6.29 -7.26
C THR A 127 -0.40 -5.64 -6.21
N TYR A 128 -0.48 -6.06 -4.94
CA TYR A 128 0.43 -5.54 -3.91
C TYR A 128 1.90 -5.86 -4.19
N MET A 129 2.21 -7.04 -4.75
CA MET A 129 3.57 -7.36 -5.18
C MET A 129 4.06 -6.38 -6.25
N VAL A 130 3.23 -6.08 -7.26
CA VAL A 130 3.56 -5.09 -8.30
C VAL A 130 3.80 -3.73 -7.68
N ILE A 131 2.97 -3.32 -6.72
CA ILE A 131 3.14 -2.02 -6.03
C ILE A 131 4.44 -1.98 -5.20
N VAL A 132 4.78 -3.05 -4.50
CA VAL A 132 6.07 -3.12 -3.77
C VAL A 132 7.23 -3.00 -4.76
N PHE A 133 7.17 -3.66 -5.90
CA PHE A 133 8.17 -3.52 -6.96
C PHE A 133 8.26 -2.07 -7.48
N LEU A 134 7.13 -1.41 -7.74
CA LEU A 134 7.10 0.00 -8.14
C LEU A 134 7.66 0.93 -7.06
N TYR A 135 7.42 0.65 -5.78
CA TYR A 135 8.03 1.41 -4.66
C TYR A 135 9.54 1.29 -4.64
N LEU A 136 10.08 0.09 -4.87
CA LEU A 136 11.53 -0.11 -4.97
C LEU A 136 12.11 0.58 -6.20
N LEU A 137 11.41 0.49 -7.33
CA LEU A 137 11.86 1.08 -8.58
C LEU A 137 11.83 2.61 -8.54
N ILE A 138 10.77 3.24 -8.00
CA ILE A 138 10.71 4.70 -7.85
C ILE A 138 11.76 5.21 -6.86
N SER A 139 12.01 4.46 -5.77
CA SER A 139 13.06 4.80 -4.82
C SER A 139 14.44 4.71 -5.47
N PHE A 140 14.71 3.65 -6.21
CA PHE A 140 15.98 3.47 -6.92
C PHE A 140 16.23 4.57 -7.96
N THR A 141 15.24 4.84 -8.83
CA THR A 141 15.36 5.89 -9.84
C THR A 141 15.52 7.28 -9.21
N GLY A 142 14.82 7.54 -8.10
CA GLY A 142 14.95 8.78 -7.33
C GLY A 142 16.34 8.95 -6.71
N LEU A 143 16.89 7.90 -6.10
CA LEU A 143 18.25 7.91 -5.53
C LEU A 143 19.33 8.05 -6.61
N ALA A 144 19.12 7.45 -7.80
CA ALA A 144 20.04 7.63 -8.93
C ALA A 144 20.06 9.09 -9.41
N LEU A 145 18.88 9.69 -9.61
CA LEU A 145 18.75 11.10 -9.97
C LEU A 145 19.32 12.04 -8.91
N TYR A 146 19.14 11.69 -7.62
CA TYR A 146 19.77 12.44 -6.53
C TYR A 146 21.29 12.34 -6.56
N GLY A 147 21.83 11.12 -6.74
CA GLY A 147 23.27 10.88 -6.87
C GLY A 147 23.92 11.64 -8.02
N LEU A 148 23.23 11.75 -9.17
CA LEU A 148 23.67 12.53 -10.32
C LEU A 148 23.86 14.03 -9.98
N LEU A 149 22.98 14.58 -9.15
CA LEU A 149 23.08 15.98 -8.69
C LEU A 149 24.07 16.15 -7.53
N HIS A 150 24.36 15.09 -6.79
CA HIS A 150 25.25 15.09 -5.63
C HIS A 150 26.28 13.95 -5.73
N PRO A 151 27.32 14.09 -6.62
CA PRO A 151 28.30 13.03 -6.85
C PRO A 151 29.13 12.66 -5.63
N ALA A 152 29.24 13.55 -4.64
CA ALA A 152 29.91 13.28 -3.37
C ALA A 152 29.04 12.45 -2.38
N SER A 153 27.77 12.17 -2.71
CA SER A 153 26.89 11.35 -1.86
C SER A 153 27.20 9.87 -1.98
N ILE A 154 26.85 9.10 -0.92
CA ILE A 154 26.96 7.64 -0.92
C ILE A 154 26.10 6.97 -2.02
N TRP A 155 25.14 7.69 -2.58
CA TRP A 155 24.24 7.14 -3.59
C TRP A 155 24.87 7.06 -4.96
N TRP A 156 25.79 7.96 -5.29
CA TRP A 156 26.45 7.95 -6.60
C TRP A 156 27.19 6.64 -6.90
N PRO A 157 28.08 6.11 -6.06
CA PRO A 157 28.73 4.83 -6.33
C PRO A 157 27.76 3.65 -6.39
N LEU A 158 26.59 3.74 -5.72
CA LEU A 158 25.60 2.67 -5.68
C LEU A 158 24.67 2.69 -6.91
N THR A 159 24.38 3.85 -7.47
CA THR A 159 23.34 4.00 -8.51
C THR A 159 23.86 4.63 -9.80
N GLY A 160 25.03 5.27 -9.78
CA GLY A 160 25.58 6.00 -10.93
C GLY A 160 25.83 5.14 -12.17
N TRP A 161 26.05 3.84 -11.99
CA TRP A 161 26.22 2.90 -13.08
C TRP A 161 25.00 2.83 -14.01
N VAL A 162 23.80 3.18 -13.52
CA VAL A 162 22.59 3.18 -14.37
C VAL A 162 22.71 4.14 -15.53
N PHE A 163 23.47 5.24 -15.39
CA PHE A 163 23.67 6.22 -16.44
C PHE A 163 24.62 5.77 -17.55
N THR A 164 25.26 4.61 -17.41
CA THR A 164 25.99 3.96 -18.51
C THR A 164 25.04 3.19 -19.44
N ILE A 165 23.80 2.92 -19.00
CA ILE A 165 22.80 2.14 -19.73
C ILE A 165 21.65 3.04 -20.20
N ILE A 166 21.20 3.98 -19.35
CA ILE A 166 20.03 4.84 -19.59
C ILE A 166 20.44 6.28 -19.35
N ASP A 167 20.07 7.17 -20.28
CA ASP A 167 20.33 8.60 -20.11
C ASP A 167 19.45 9.22 -19.00
N ALA A 168 19.87 10.35 -18.47
CA ALA A 168 19.21 11.01 -17.33
C ALA A 168 17.77 11.47 -17.64
N GLN A 169 17.45 11.80 -18.89
CA GLN A 169 16.09 12.25 -19.26
C GLN A 169 15.13 11.05 -19.30
N THR A 170 15.57 9.95 -19.88
CA THR A 170 14.81 8.69 -19.88
C THR A 170 14.57 8.20 -18.45
N LEU A 171 15.57 8.31 -17.56
CA LEU A 171 15.39 7.94 -16.15
C LEU A 171 14.41 8.86 -15.41
N ARG A 172 14.43 10.18 -15.70
CA ARG A 172 13.42 11.13 -15.18
C ARG A 172 12.02 10.79 -15.68
N LEU A 173 11.88 10.50 -16.98
CA LEU A 173 10.60 10.06 -17.55
C LEU A 173 10.09 8.82 -16.85
N ALA A 174 10.92 7.79 -16.68
CA ALA A 174 10.56 6.57 -15.98
C ALA A 174 10.09 6.85 -14.53
N HIS A 175 10.82 7.70 -13.79
CA HIS A 175 10.46 8.11 -12.44
C HIS A 175 9.06 8.76 -12.38
N HIS A 176 8.76 9.67 -13.31
CA HIS A 176 7.45 10.32 -13.40
C HIS A 176 6.34 9.35 -13.83
N VAL A 177 6.61 8.46 -14.79
CA VAL A 177 5.63 7.43 -15.20
C VAL A 177 5.26 6.54 -14.02
N ILE A 178 6.25 6.11 -13.23
CA ILE A 178 5.97 5.31 -12.02
C ILE A 178 5.13 6.11 -11.02
N MET A 179 5.41 7.40 -10.81
CA MET A 179 4.59 8.28 -9.97
C MET A 179 3.12 8.27 -10.41
N TYR A 180 2.85 8.44 -11.72
CA TYR A 180 1.48 8.41 -12.23
C TYR A 180 0.82 7.05 -12.06
N LEU A 181 1.56 5.94 -12.24
CA LEU A 181 1.04 4.60 -11.99
C LEU A 181 0.67 4.42 -10.51
N LEU A 182 1.47 4.95 -9.59
CA LEU A 182 1.18 4.90 -8.15
C LEU A 182 -0.04 5.75 -7.77
N ILE A 183 -0.23 6.93 -8.39
CA ILE A 183 -1.42 7.76 -8.20
C ILE A 183 -2.67 7.03 -8.72
N ALA A 184 -2.60 6.48 -9.93
CA ALA A 184 -3.69 5.71 -10.51
C ALA A 184 -4.06 4.50 -9.65
N PHE A 185 -3.05 3.79 -9.15
CA PHE A 185 -3.26 2.70 -8.19
C PHE A 185 -3.93 3.19 -6.90
N ALA A 186 -3.51 4.31 -6.31
CA ALA A 186 -4.08 4.82 -5.07
C ALA A 186 -5.58 5.12 -5.24
N ILE A 187 -5.98 5.73 -6.36
CA ILE A 187 -7.40 6.00 -6.68
C ILE A 187 -8.17 4.69 -6.81
N HIS A 188 -7.63 3.74 -7.60
CA HIS A 188 -8.25 2.43 -7.78
C HIS A 188 -8.34 1.65 -6.48
N HIS A 189 -7.30 1.70 -5.64
CA HIS A 189 -7.24 1.01 -4.35
C HIS A 189 -8.32 1.50 -3.38
N ILE A 190 -8.50 2.81 -3.26
CA ILE A 190 -9.54 3.40 -2.40
C ILE A 190 -10.92 2.94 -2.86
N TYR A 191 -11.19 3.03 -4.17
CA TYR A 191 -12.47 2.60 -4.76
C TYR A 191 -12.72 1.10 -4.53
N SER A 192 -11.73 0.26 -4.83
CA SER A 192 -11.86 -1.20 -4.69
C SER A 192 -12.02 -1.64 -3.24
N ALA A 193 -11.30 -1.01 -2.30
CA ALA A 193 -11.43 -1.29 -0.88
C ALA A 193 -12.83 -0.93 -0.36
N TRP A 194 -13.36 0.22 -0.79
CA TRP A 194 -14.71 0.65 -0.45
C TRP A 194 -15.77 -0.31 -1.02
N LEU A 195 -15.66 -0.68 -2.31
CA LEU A 195 -16.59 -1.60 -2.95
C LEU A 195 -16.64 -2.96 -2.26
N VAL A 196 -15.46 -3.55 -1.99
CA VAL A 196 -15.36 -4.85 -1.30
C VAL A 196 -15.90 -4.76 0.13
N ASP A 197 -15.66 -3.66 0.84
CA ASP A 197 -16.21 -3.48 2.20
C ASP A 197 -17.73 -3.41 2.20
N MET A 198 -18.32 -2.76 1.19
CA MET A 198 -19.78 -2.72 0.98
C MET A 198 -20.37 -4.11 0.69
N GLU A 199 -19.72 -4.90 -0.16
CA GLU A 199 -20.19 -6.24 -0.54
C GLU A 199 -20.05 -7.26 0.58
N GLU A 200 -18.90 -7.29 1.25
CA GLU A 200 -18.61 -8.29 2.29
C GLU A 200 -19.12 -7.88 3.68
N GLY A 201 -19.23 -6.58 3.95
CA GLY A 201 -19.64 -6.01 5.24
C GLY A 201 -18.75 -6.50 6.39
N ASN A 202 -17.46 -6.72 6.13
CA ASN A 202 -16.52 -7.30 7.08
C ASN A 202 -15.65 -6.26 7.80
N GLY A 203 -15.86 -4.97 7.54
CA GLY A 203 -15.10 -3.87 8.11
C GLY A 203 -13.71 -3.71 7.52
N LEU A 204 -13.52 -4.01 6.23
CA LEU A 204 -12.24 -3.90 5.54
C LEU A 204 -11.65 -2.49 5.67
N MET A 205 -12.46 -1.44 5.36
CA MET A 205 -12.03 -0.05 5.45
C MET A 205 -11.68 0.37 6.88
N SER A 206 -12.49 -0.02 7.86
CA SER A 206 -12.22 0.30 9.27
C SER A 206 -11.04 -0.48 9.83
N SER A 207 -10.69 -1.62 9.24
CA SER A 207 -9.62 -2.48 9.73
C SER A 207 -8.23 -1.86 9.64
N ILE A 208 -7.99 -0.97 8.66
CA ILE A 208 -6.68 -0.31 8.53
C ILE A 208 -6.45 0.76 9.62
N PHE A 209 -7.51 1.17 10.33
CA PHE A 209 -7.42 2.03 11.51
C PHE A 209 -7.42 1.20 12.80
N SER A 210 -8.39 0.29 12.95
CA SER A 210 -8.60 -0.48 14.17
C SER A 210 -7.69 -1.69 14.31
N GLY A 211 -7.26 -2.29 13.21
CA GLY A 211 -6.54 -3.57 13.14
C GLY A 211 -7.46 -4.79 13.06
N PHE A 212 -8.78 -4.63 13.19
CA PHE A 212 -9.72 -5.74 13.31
C PHE A 212 -10.64 -5.86 12.10
N LYS A 213 -10.91 -7.12 11.69
CA LYS A 213 -11.96 -7.49 10.73
C LYS A 213 -12.98 -8.43 11.37
N PHE A 214 -14.17 -8.49 10.75
CA PHE A 214 -15.26 -9.41 11.15
C PHE A 214 -15.36 -10.54 10.12
N LEU A 215 -14.86 -11.73 10.46
CA LEU A 215 -14.87 -12.89 9.59
C LEU A 215 -16.06 -13.82 9.92
N ARG A 216 -16.66 -14.44 8.89
CA ARG A 216 -17.65 -15.52 9.08
C ARG A 216 -16.92 -16.77 9.59
N MET A 217 -17.57 -17.54 10.48
CA MET A 217 -17.00 -18.80 10.97
C MET A 217 -16.83 -19.77 9.80
N GLY A 218 -15.66 -20.43 9.70
CA GLY A 218 -15.31 -21.34 8.61
C GLY A 218 -14.52 -20.72 7.45
N GLN A 219 -14.23 -19.42 7.46
CA GLN A 219 -13.45 -18.74 6.41
C GLN A 219 -11.96 -18.58 6.76
N GLN A 220 -11.39 -19.46 7.55
CA GLN A 220 -9.96 -19.39 7.86
C GLN A 220 -9.21 -20.29 6.89
N PRO A 221 -8.15 -19.79 6.19
CA PRO A 221 -7.26 -20.65 5.43
C PRO A 221 -6.56 -21.64 6.38
N ASP A 222 -6.49 -22.91 5.99
CA ASP A 222 -5.92 -24.01 6.80
C ASP A 222 -4.50 -23.74 7.29
N TRP A 223 -3.72 -22.92 6.57
CA TRP A 223 -2.37 -22.53 6.95
C TRP A 223 -2.30 -21.49 8.09
N ILE A 224 -3.44 -20.86 8.44
CA ILE A 224 -3.55 -19.92 9.56
C ILE A 224 -3.88 -20.64 10.85
N GLU A 225 -4.61 -21.75 10.80
CA GLU A 225 -5.04 -22.51 11.96
C GLU A 225 -3.87 -22.94 12.88
N ASN A 226 -2.72 -23.24 12.30
CA ASN A 226 -1.53 -23.68 13.05
C ASN A 226 -0.65 -22.54 13.62
N ARG A 227 -0.99 -21.25 13.43
CA ARG A 227 -0.17 -20.10 13.87
C ARG A 227 -0.94 -18.99 14.57
N MET A 228 -2.24 -19.13 14.77
CA MET A 228 -2.97 -18.11 15.52
C MET A 228 -2.74 -18.27 17.02
N VAL A 229 -2.12 -17.27 17.61
CA VAL A 229 -2.45 -16.89 18.98
C VAL A 229 -3.85 -16.28 18.89
N VAL A 230 -4.84 -17.10 19.11
CA VAL A 230 -6.24 -16.69 19.22
C VAL A 230 -6.32 -15.81 20.46
N ALA A 231 -6.34 -14.49 20.29
CA ALA A 231 -6.79 -13.62 21.36
C ALA A 231 -8.18 -14.13 21.76
N LYS A 232 -8.32 -14.62 22.99
CA LYS A 232 -9.61 -15.04 23.53
C LYS A 232 -10.58 -13.88 23.34
N VAL A 233 -11.52 -14.05 22.44
CA VAL A 233 -12.60 -13.08 22.25
C VAL A 233 -13.54 -13.29 23.42
N GLU A 234 -13.59 -12.34 24.34
CA GLU A 234 -14.69 -12.29 25.32
C GLU A 234 -16.00 -12.22 24.53
N PRO A 235 -16.98 -13.10 24.85
CA PRO A 235 -18.28 -13.03 24.22
C PRO A 235 -18.90 -11.67 24.57
N GLN A 236 -19.27 -10.92 23.53
CA GLN A 236 -20.04 -9.69 23.76
C GLN A 236 -21.32 -10.07 24.52
N PRO A 237 -21.71 -9.32 25.58
CA PRO A 237 -22.98 -9.52 26.25
C PRO A 237 -24.08 -9.43 25.19
N GLN A 238 -24.92 -10.47 25.13
CA GLN A 238 -26.12 -10.47 24.31
C GLN A 238 -26.95 -9.26 24.73
N VAL A 239 -27.12 -8.28 23.85
CA VAL A 239 -28.12 -7.24 24.04
C VAL A 239 -29.46 -7.99 24.07
N ALA A 240 -30.09 -8.01 25.23
CA ALA A 240 -31.43 -8.57 25.39
C ALA A 240 -32.38 -7.92 24.38
N PRO A 241 -33.29 -8.69 23.75
CA PRO A 241 -34.28 -8.08 22.86
C PRO A 241 -35.04 -7.03 23.67
N SER A 242 -35.07 -5.79 23.19
CA SER A 242 -35.89 -4.75 23.76
C SER A 242 -37.34 -5.25 23.77
N GLU A 243 -37.94 -5.39 24.95
CA GLU A 243 -39.37 -5.63 25.11
C GLU A 243 -40.11 -4.57 24.30
N GLN A 244 -40.85 -5.03 23.31
CA GLN A 244 -41.82 -4.17 22.63
C GLN A 244 -42.87 -3.78 23.64
N PRO A 245 -43.22 -2.50 23.82
CA PRO A 245 -44.33 -2.12 24.65
C PRO A 245 -45.61 -2.74 24.09
N ALA A 246 -46.35 -3.44 24.97
CA ALA A 246 -47.67 -3.95 24.65
C ALA A 246 -48.57 -2.78 24.24
N SER A 247 -49.16 -2.90 23.06
CA SER A 247 -50.21 -1.99 22.61
C SER A 247 -51.50 -2.36 23.33
N ASP A 248 -51.93 -1.48 24.20
CA ASP A 248 -53.32 -1.40 24.64
C ASP A 248 -54.18 -0.73 23.57
#